data_9318d958185b0521d3f8eb39cabb9b4d
#
_entry.id   9318d958185b0521d3f8eb39cabb9b4d
#
_cell.length_a   1.000
_cell.length_b   1.000
_cell.length_c   1.000
_cell.angle_alpha   90.00
_cell.angle_beta   90.00
_cell.angle_gamma   90.00
#
_symmetry.space_group_name_H-M   'P 1'
#
loop_
_entity.id
_entity.type
_entity.pdbx_description
1 polymer ?
#
loop_
_entity_poly.entity_id
_entity_poly.type
_entity_poly.pdbx_seq_one_letter_code
_entity_poly.pdbx_strand_id
1 'polypeptide(L)'
;MELLKYLVNSLEAIDCEVFYLFDDRCCSLFDVIDDRSCLFLKASIRNRYFFYRKNANSFDKVLCFGNIPPPIKMNACVYTYFHNINLLNIPNRLPFITRVLCFMKQRYIASKKQNTDYWIAQTSNTKNEIGKVLHIPIDQILLYPFYQIEKGCGNDIERNDYVYIANYTPSKQHLFLVKAWRKLYQLGYNLTLHLTLSNYPASLENEIVQAMKERVKIVNHGNIDKDKVLSLYRKSKAIVYPSVNESLGLGIIEALSYGCDVIGPDLPYIHSVCVPSATFSLDSVDSLVESIITYEKKQSEHSKLLIYDTINELVKRLQ
;
A
#
# COMPACT_ATOMS: atom_id res chain seq x y z
N MET A 1 -6.93 -6.57 -0.08
CA MET A 1 -7.50 -7.91 -0.11
C MET A 1 -6.51 -8.96 -0.63
N GLU A 2 -5.72 -8.65 -1.65
CA GLU A 2 -4.69 -9.56 -2.23
C GLU A 2 -3.66 -10.05 -1.22
N LEU A 3 -3.10 -9.17 -0.39
CA LEU A 3 -2.15 -9.57 0.66
C LEU A 3 -2.72 -10.59 1.66
N LEU A 4 -4.01 -10.47 2.01
CA LEU A 4 -4.65 -11.42 2.90
C LEU A 4 -4.82 -12.80 2.22
N LYS A 5 -5.21 -12.82 0.94
CA LYS A 5 -5.29 -14.07 0.16
C LYS A 5 -3.92 -14.75 0.06
N TYR A 6 -2.88 -13.97 -0.24
CA TYR A 6 -1.53 -14.51 -0.33
C TYR A 6 -1.06 -15.10 1.00
N LEU A 7 -1.31 -14.41 2.11
CA LEU A 7 -0.99 -14.93 3.46
C LEU A 7 -1.75 -16.22 3.76
N VAL A 8 -3.07 -16.25 3.52
CA VAL A 8 -3.90 -17.45 3.77
C VAL A 8 -3.42 -18.62 2.93
N ASN A 9 -3.22 -18.44 1.63
CA ASN A 9 -2.71 -19.49 0.74
C ASN A 9 -1.33 -20.01 1.20
N SER A 10 -0.48 -19.13 1.72
CA SER A 10 0.84 -19.53 2.22
C SER A 10 0.76 -20.30 3.55
N LEU A 11 -0.24 -20.00 4.39
CA LEU A 11 -0.51 -20.74 5.62
C LEU A 11 -1.14 -22.09 5.34
N GLU A 12 -2.06 -22.20 4.37
CA GLU A 12 -2.66 -23.47 3.95
C GLU A 12 -1.66 -24.44 3.28
N ALA A 13 -0.55 -23.90 2.76
CA ALA A 13 0.49 -24.72 2.13
C ALA A 13 1.43 -25.40 3.13
N ILE A 14 1.28 -25.15 4.43
CA ILE A 14 2.11 -25.75 5.49
C ILE A 14 1.31 -26.75 6.30
N ASP A 15 2.00 -27.72 6.91
CA ASP A 15 1.43 -28.70 7.84
C ASP A 15 1.32 -28.08 9.24
N CYS A 16 0.28 -27.25 9.45
CA CYS A 16 -0.01 -26.58 10.71
C CYS A 16 -1.51 -26.36 10.85
N GLU A 17 -2.06 -26.59 12.04
CA GLU A 17 -3.46 -26.27 12.32
C GLU A 17 -3.65 -24.75 12.43
N VAL A 18 -4.40 -24.17 11.50
CA VAL A 18 -4.71 -22.73 11.48
C VAL A 18 -6.19 -22.51 11.66
N PHE A 19 -6.55 -21.65 12.60
CA PHE A 19 -7.94 -21.17 12.76
C PHE A 19 -8.05 -19.72 12.30
N TYR A 20 -8.97 -19.45 11.40
CA TYR A 20 -9.21 -18.14 10.81
C TYR A 20 -10.40 -17.42 11.44
N LEU A 21 -10.17 -16.23 11.93
CA LEU A 21 -11.25 -15.32 12.33
C LEU A 21 -11.35 -14.19 11.30
N PHE A 22 -12.31 -14.32 10.40
CA PHE A 22 -12.53 -13.35 9.34
C PHE A 22 -13.63 -12.34 9.65
N ASP A 23 -13.57 -11.19 9.02
CA ASP A 23 -14.70 -10.25 8.95
C ASP A 23 -15.74 -10.77 7.97
N ASP A 24 -17.06 -10.62 8.25
CA ASP A 24 -18.15 -11.05 7.37
C ASP A 24 -18.00 -10.57 5.92
N ARG A 25 -17.35 -9.42 5.71
CA ARG A 25 -17.06 -8.88 4.37
C ARG A 25 -16.10 -9.73 3.55
N CYS A 26 -15.44 -10.69 4.17
CA CYS A 26 -14.50 -11.59 3.52
C CYS A 26 -15.12 -12.94 3.14
N CYS A 27 -16.41 -13.21 3.44
CA CYS A 27 -17.06 -14.51 3.19
C CYS A 27 -16.85 -14.99 1.75
N SER A 28 -17.14 -14.15 0.75
CA SER A 28 -17.01 -14.51 -0.67
C SER A 28 -15.57 -14.72 -1.16
N LEU A 29 -14.56 -14.49 -0.33
CA LEU A 29 -13.16 -14.61 -0.69
C LEU A 29 -12.54 -15.92 -0.19
N PHE A 30 -13.14 -16.54 0.83
CA PHE A 30 -12.61 -17.67 1.57
C PHE A 30 -13.67 -18.75 1.81
N ASP A 31 -14.64 -18.88 0.90
CA ASP A 31 -15.69 -19.90 0.89
C ASP A 31 -15.18 -21.33 0.71
N VAL A 32 -13.92 -21.50 0.33
CA VAL A 32 -13.26 -22.81 0.12
C VAL A 32 -12.60 -23.34 1.40
N ILE A 33 -12.44 -22.52 2.45
CA ILE A 33 -11.83 -22.96 3.72
C ILE A 33 -12.86 -23.77 4.51
N ASP A 34 -12.42 -24.91 5.10
CA ASP A 34 -13.29 -25.77 5.93
C ASP A 34 -13.92 -24.96 7.07
N ASP A 35 -15.25 -25.05 7.20
CA ASP A 35 -16.04 -24.38 8.26
C ASP A 35 -15.57 -24.71 9.68
N ARG A 36 -14.84 -25.80 9.89
CA ARG A 36 -14.26 -26.16 11.18
C ARG A 36 -13.03 -25.32 11.52
N SER A 37 -12.36 -24.79 10.53
CA SER A 37 -11.12 -24.01 10.65
C SER A 37 -11.35 -22.51 10.49
N CYS A 38 -12.58 -22.04 10.28
CA CYS A 38 -12.86 -20.61 10.14
C CYS A 38 -14.14 -20.17 10.84
N LEU A 39 -14.17 -18.89 11.20
CA LEU A 39 -15.36 -18.21 11.73
C LEU A 39 -15.46 -16.82 11.10
N PHE A 40 -16.59 -16.53 10.48
CA PHE A 40 -16.91 -15.19 10.00
C PHE A 40 -17.66 -14.42 11.09
N LEU A 41 -17.17 -13.21 11.40
CA LEU A 41 -17.68 -12.42 12.50
C LEU A 41 -17.80 -10.97 12.08
N LYS A 42 -18.98 -10.38 12.30
CA LYS A 42 -19.16 -8.94 12.07
C LYS A 42 -18.15 -8.13 12.87
N ALA A 43 -17.39 -7.28 12.18
CA ALA A 43 -16.36 -6.46 12.77
C ALA A 43 -16.94 -5.51 13.83
N SER A 44 -16.78 -5.87 15.11
CA SER A 44 -17.11 -5.02 16.25
C SER A 44 -16.16 -5.29 17.41
N ILE A 45 -15.91 -4.28 18.24
CA ILE A 45 -15.09 -4.43 19.45
C ILE A 45 -15.71 -5.45 20.39
N ARG A 46 -17.06 -5.44 20.52
CA ARG A 46 -17.80 -6.35 21.39
C ARG A 46 -17.67 -7.81 20.94
N ASN A 47 -17.90 -8.09 19.66
CA ASN A 47 -17.81 -9.46 19.11
C ASN A 47 -16.39 -10.00 19.28
N ARG A 48 -15.38 -9.16 18.93
CA ARG A 48 -13.97 -9.52 19.15
C ARG A 48 -13.66 -9.80 20.60
N TYR A 49 -14.16 -8.97 21.55
CA TYR A 49 -13.95 -9.18 22.97
C TYR A 49 -14.48 -10.54 23.43
N PHE A 50 -15.70 -10.92 23.07
CA PHE A 50 -16.28 -12.20 23.47
C PHE A 50 -15.55 -13.38 22.82
N PHE A 51 -15.15 -13.28 21.54
CA PHE A 51 -14.37 -14.32 20.90
C PHE A 51 -13.04 -14.54 21.63
N TYR A 52 -12.24 -13.48 21.80
CA TYR A 52 -10.94 -13.59 22.46
C TYR A 52 -11.04 -14.05 23.91
N ARG A 53 -12.07 -13.60 24.64
CA ARG A 53 -12.33 -14.06 26.02
C ARG A 53 -12.63 -15.55 26.09
N LYS A 54 -13.45 -16.07 25.16
CA LYS A 54 -13.79 -17.51 25.09
C LYS A 54 -12.59 -18.35 24.74
N ASN A 55 -11.69 -17.85 23.90
CA ASN A 55 -10.56 -18.59 23.32
C ASN A 55 -9.19 -18.11 23.84
N ALA A 56 -9.13 -17.54 25.05
CA ALA A 56 -7.90 -16.95 25.59
C ALA A 56 -6.75 -17.94 25.72
N ASN A 57 -7.04 -19.24 25.85
CA ASN A 57 -6.07 -20.34 26.06
C ASN A 57 -6.10 -21.36 24.89
N SER A 58 -6.75 -21.05 23.76
CA SER A 58 -6.98 -22.04 22.69
C SER A 58 -5.90 -22.01 21.61
N PHE A 59 -4.98 -21.07 21.65
CA PHE A 59 -3.99 -20.86 20.60
C PHE A 59 -2.59 -20.70 21.21
N ASP A 60 -1.58 -21.21 20.55
CA ASP A 60 -0.17 -20.99 20.89
C ASP A 60 0.34 -19.65 20.31
N LYS A 61 -0.13 -19.32 19.10
CA LYS A 61 0.20 -18.07 18.41
C LYS A 61 -1.05 -17.42 17.84
N VAL A 62 -1.10 -16.10 17.82
CA VAL A 62 -2.20 -15.30 17.25
C VAL A 62 -1.63 -14.22 16.35
N LEU A 63 -2.05 -14.20 15.08
CA LEU A 63 -1.75 -13.11 14.15
C LEU A 63 -2.95 -12.18 13.97
N CYS A 64 -2.84 -10.94 14.41
CA CYS A 64 -3.81 -9.89 14.15
C CYS A 64 -3.45 -9.13 12.87
N PHE A 65 -4.03 -9.51 11.73
CA PHE A 65 -3.70 -8.92 10.43
C PHE A 65 -4.33 -7.54 10.18
N GLY A 66 -5.26 -7.08 11.01
CA GLY A 66 -6.04 -5.86 10.78
C GLY A 66 -5.54 -4.59 11.49
N ASN A 67 -4.25 -4.43 11.78
CA ASN A 67 -3.63 -3.30 12.51
C ASN A 67 -4.03 -3.18 14.00
N ILE A 68 -4.95 -4.00 14.50
CA ILE A 68 -5.57 -3.83 15.81
C ILE A 68 -5.23 -5.02 16.69
N PRO A 69 -4.57 -4.83 17.84
CA PRO A 69 -4.30 -5.89 18.82
C PRO A 69 -5.57 -6.57 19.34
N PRO A 70 -5.45 -7.75 19.98
CA PRO A 70 -6.54 -8.34 20.73
C PRO A 70 -7.07 -7.37 21.80
N PRO A 71 -8.39 -7.39 22.07
CA PRO A 71 -8.97 -6.50 23.10
C PRO A 71 -8.57 -6.86 24.53
N ILE A 72 -8.06 -8.08 24.74
CA ILE A 72 -7.57 -8.62 26.02
C ILE A 72 -6.20 -9.25 25.85
N LYS A 73 -5.42 -9.41 26.91
CA LYS A 73 -4.19 -10.20 26.90
C LYS A 73 -4.53 -11.68 26.71
N MET A 74 -3.79 -12.35 25.83
CA MET A 74 -3.88 -13.78 25.54
C MET A 74 -2.73 -14.53 26.20
N ASN A 75 -2.90 -15.83 26.43
CA ASN A 75 -1.79 -16.70 26.83
C ASN A 75 -0.95 -17.19 25.63
N ALA A 76 -1.34 -16.81 24.46
CA ALA A 76 -0.64 -17.04 23.18
C ALA A 76 0.44 -15.99 22.94
N CYS A 77 1.42 -16.30 22.10
CA CYS A 77 2.33 -15.30 21.53
C CYS A 77 1.60 -14.49 20.43
N VAL A 78 1.38 -13.20 20.67
CA VAL A 78 0.56 -12.35 19.82
C VAL A 78 1.42 -11.52 18.89
N TYR A 79 1.13 -11.61 17.59
CA TYR A 79 1.68 -10.78 16.52
C TYR A 79 0.62 -9.83 16.00
N THR A 80 0.94 -8.55 15.82
CA THR A 80 0.05 -7.58 15.16
C THR A 80 0.70 -7.04 13.90
N TYR A 81 0.11 -7.39 12.74
CA TYR A 81 0.58 -6.92 11.44
C TYR A 81 -0.01 -5.54 11.13
N PHE A 82 0.88 -4.57 10.94
CA PHE A 82 0.52 -3.17 10.72
C PHE A 82 0.75 -2.76 9.27
N HIS A 83 -0.33 -2.50 8.54
CA HIS A 83 -0.29 -2.18 7.11
C HIS A 83 -1.04 -0.88 6.74
N ASN A 84 -1.48 -0.09 7.74
CA ASN A 84 -2.16 1.18 7.47
C ASN A 84 -1.45 2.34 8.18
N ILE A 85 -0.43 2.88 7.54
CA ILE A 85 0.38 3.98 8.07
C ILE A 85 -0.43 5.25 8.37
N ASN A 86 -1.59 5.45 7.72
CA ASN A 86 -2.47 6.59 8.00
C ASN A 86 -3.09 6.55 9.41
N LEU A 87 -3.05 5.40 10.09
CA LEU A 87 -3.43 5.30 11.50
C LEU A 87 -2.32 5.78 12.44
N LEU A 88 -1.07 5.89 11.96
CA LEU A 88 0.05 6.45 12.70
C LEU A 88 0.17 7.95 12.39
N ASN A 89 0.21 8.29 11.11
CA ASN A 89 0.35 9.65 10.61
C ASN A 89 -0.96 10.07 9.92
N ILE A 90 -1.90 10.62 10.71
CA ILE A 90 -3.23 10.99 10.22
C ILE A 90 -3.11 12.20 9.28
N PRO A 91 -3.41 12.05 7.98
CA PRO A 91 -3.24 13.14 7.03
C PRO A 91 -4.19 14.31 7.33
N ASN A 92 -3.67 15.53 7.34
CA ASN A 92 -4.46 16.75 7.58
C ASN A 92 -5.53 17.01 6.50
N ARG A 93 -5.34 16.44 5.31
CA ARG A 93 -6.25 16.60 4.15
C ARG A 93 -7.49 15.70 4.20
N LEU A 94 -7.57 14.79 5.17
CA LEU A 94 -8.78 13.96 5.36
C LEU A 94 -9.95 14.81 5.90
N PRO A 95 -11.21 14.45 5.53
CA PRO A 95 -12.39 15.03 6.13
C PRO A 95 -12.34 14.96 7.67
N PHE A 96 -12.87 15.97 8.35
CA PHE A 96 -12.79 16.09 9.82
C PHE A 96 -13.29 14.83 10.55
N ILE A 97 -14.44 14.30 10.14
CA ILE A 97 -15.01 13.07 10.74
C ILE A 97 -14.05 11.88 10.57
N THR A 98 -13.46 11.72 9.40
CA THR A 98 -12.50 10.64 9.13
C THR A 98 -11.25 10.79 9.99
N ARG A 99 -10.76 12.02 10.19
CA ARG A 99 -9.61 12.29 11.07
C ARG A 99 -9.92 11.92 12.53
N VAL A 100 -11.11 12.28 13.02
CA VAL A 100 -11.56 11.91 14.37
C VAL A 100 -11.63 10.38 14.52
N LEU A 101 -12.21 9.68 13.55
CA LEU A 101 -12.28 8.22 13.57
C LEU A 101 -10.88 7.58 13.53
N CYS A 102 -9.96 8.09 12.74
CA CYS A 102 -8.56 7.62 12.71
C CYS A 102 -7.88 7.86 14.06
N PHE A 103 -8.07 9.03 14.66
CA PHE A 103 -7.54 9.35 15.98
C PHE A 103 -8.09 8.42 17.06
N MET A 104 -9.40 8.16 17.08
CA MET A 104 -10.01 7.21 18.03
C MET A 104 -9.43 5.80 17.86
N LYS A 105 -9.25 5.33 16.61
CA LYS A 105 -8.61 4.03 16.33
C LYS A 105 -7.16 4.01 16.80
N GLN A 106 -6.39 5.06 16.54
CA GLN A 106 -5.00 5.19 17.03
C GLN A 106 -4.93 5.11 18.55
N ARG A 107 -5.81 5.84 19.26
CA ARG A 107 -5.90 5.79 20.73
C ARG A 107 -6.28 4.40 21.24
N TYR A 108 -7.21 3.73 20.57
CA TYR A 108 -7.57 2.36 20.91
C TYR A 108 -6.39 1.39 20.71
N ILE A 109 -5.67 1.47 19.59
CA ILE A 109 -4.47 0.67 19.34
C ILE A 109 -3.44 0.91 20.43
N ALA A 110 -3.15 2.17 20.75
CA ALA A 110 -2.20 2.53 21.80
C ALA A 110 -2.62 1.99 23.20
N SER A 111 -3.92 1.97 23.51
CA SER A 111 -4.44 1.42 24.77
C SER A 111 -4.34 -0.10 24.87
N LYS A 112 -4.24 -0.80 23.72
CA LYS A 112 -4.15 -2.27 23.63
C LYS A 112 -2.77 -2.78 23.23
N LYS A 113 -1.78 -1.90 23.07
CA LYS A 113 -0.45 -2.27 22.60
C LYS A 113 0.22 -3.35 23.45
N GLN A 114 -0.04 -3.40 24.77
CA GLN A 114 0.50 -4.42 25.66
C GLN A 114 -0.10 -5.83 25.46
N ASN A 115 -1.17 -5.95 24.67
CA ASN A 115 -1.75 -7.24 24.29
C ASN A 115 -1.06 -7.87 23.07
N THR A 116 -0.02 -7.23 22.53
CA THR A 116 0.81 -7.69 21.42
C THR A 116 2.24 -7.89 21.93
N ASP A 117 2.82 -9.04 21.63
CA ASP A 117 4.20 -9.34 21.98
C ASP A 117 5.16 -8.87 20.87
N TYR A 118 4.77 -9.02 19.61
CA TYR A 118 5.53 -8.54 18.46
C TYR A 118 4.65 -7.80 17.45
N TRP A 119 5.14 -6.68 16.99
CA TRP A 119 4.55 -5.95 15.88
C TRP A 119 5.25 -6.33 14.58
N ILE A 120 4.51 -6.37 13.47
CA ILE A 120 5.07 -6.65 12.16
C ILE A 120 4.83 -5.45 11.26
N ALA A 121 5.90 -4.95 10.67
CA ALA A 121 5.90 -3.85 9.71
C ALA A 121 6.27 -4.35 8.31
N GLN A 122 5.80 -3.65 7.29
CA GLN A 122 6.08 -3.97 5.89
C GLN A 122 7.37 -3.32 5.38
N THR A 123 7.75 -2.16 5.94
CA THR A 123 8.92 -1.38 5.54
C THR A 123 9.63 -0.80 6.75
N SER A 124 10.90 -0.43 6.60
CA SER A 124 11.67 0.24 7.64
C SER A 124 11.02 1.56 8.06
N ASN A 125 10.42 2.30 7.12
CA ASN A 125 9.65 3.51 7.42
C ASN A 125 8.46 3.20 8.35
N THR A 126 7.63 2.20 8.00
CA THR A 126 6.50 1.78 8.85
C THR A 126 6.97 1.30 10.23
N LYS A 127 8.07 0.54 10.29
CA LYS A 127 8.70 0.10 11.55
C LYS A 127 9.05 1.28 12.44
N ASN A 128 9.71 2.29 11.90
CA ASN A 128 10.11 3.49 12.63
C ASN A 128 8.90 4.28 13.13
N GLU A 129 7.86 4.43 12.30
CA GLU A 129 6.64 5.14 12.67
C GLU A 129 5.84 4.40 13.77
N ILE A 130 5.76 3.07 13.75
CA ILE A 130 5.18 2.27 14.84
C ILE A 130 5.93 2.56 16.15
N GLY A 131 7.27 2.47 16.14
CA GLY A 131 8.09 2.72 17.31
C GLY A 131 7.89 4.13 17.87
N LYS A 132 7.90 5.13 17.00
CA LYS A 132 7.76 6.54 17.35
C LYS A 132 6.37 6.88 17.90
N VAL A 133 5.31 6.50 17.20
CA VAL A 133 3.93 6.94 17.50
C VAL A 133 3.28 6.11 18.62
N LEU A 134 3.54 4.82 18.66
CA LEU A 134 2.99 3.92 19.66
C LEU A 134 3.93 3.72 20.85
N HIS A 135 5.15 4.28 20.81
CA HIS A 135 6.19 4.09 21.82
C HIS A 135 6.45 2.61 22.10
N ILE A 136 6.76 1.86 21.03
CA ILE A 136 7.10 0.44 21.07
C ILE A 136 8.60 0.30 20.83
N PRO A 137 9.29 -0.52 21.65
CA PRO A 137 10.71 -0.82 21.43
C PRO A 137 10.95 -1.40 20.03
N ILE A 138 12.01 -0.97 19.38
CA ILE A 138 12.32 -1.33 17.99
C ILE A 138 12.61 -2.84 17.80
N ASP A 139 13.11 -3.49 18.81
CA ASP A 139 13.36 -4.94 18.87
C ASP A 139 12.06 -5.76 18.92
N GLN A 140 10.96 -5.19 19.40
CA GLN A 140 9.62 -5.79 19.35
C GLN A 140 8.91 -5.58 18.00
N ILE A 141 9.52 -4.86 17.04
CA ILE A 141 8.93 -4.61 15.73
C ILE A 141 9.72 -5.37 14.66
N LEU A 142 9.14 -6.44 14.17
CA LEU A 142 9.69 -7.29 13.14
C LEU A 142 9.44 -6.69 11.76
N LEU A 143 10.32 -6.96 10.81
CA LEU A 143 10.19 -6.50 9.43
C LEU A 143 9.94 -7.71 8.53
N TYR A 144 8.68 -7.85 8.08
CA TYR A 144 8.27 -8.90 7.16
C TYR A 144 7.43 -8.29 6.03
N PRO A 145 8.06 -7.66 5.02
CA PRO A 145 7.36 -7.30 3.79
C PRO A 145 6.95 -8.57 3.05
N PHE A 146 5.71 -8.65 2.59
CA PHE A 146 5.32 -9.72 1.68
C PHE A 146 4.34 -9.23 0.63
N TYR A 147 4.47 -9.79 -0.56
CA TYR A 147 3.66 -9.44 -1.72
C TYR A 147 3.80 -10.53 -2.79
N GLN A 148 2.73 -10.78 -3.51
CA GLN A 148 2.76 -11.71 -4.62
C GLN A 148 2.77 -10.90 -5.93
N ILE A 149 3.84 -11.02 -6.71
CA ILE A 149 3.96 -10.41 -8.03
C ILE A 149 4.43 -11.46 -9.01
N GLU A 150 3.69 -11.62 -10.08
CA GLU A 150 4.14 -12.39 -11.23
C GLU A 150 5.25 -11.61 -11.92
N LYS A 151 6.41 -12.23 -12.08
CA LYS A 151 7.51 -11.60 -12.80
C LYS A 151 7.09 -11.35 -14.25
N GLY A 152 7.11 -10.10 -14.66
CA GLY A 152 6.89 -9.74 -16.06
C GLY A 152 8.01 -10.34 -16.93
N CYS A 153 7.65 -11.08 -17.98
CA CYS A 153 8.60 -11.37 -19.05
C CYS A 153 8.93 -10.04 -19.74
N GLY A 154 10.22 -9.68 -19.75
CA GLY A 154 10.68 -8.53 -20.51
C GLY A 154 10.44 -8.80 -22.01
N ASN A 155 9.54 -8.04 -22.61
CA ASN A 155 9.49 -7.91 -24.06
C ASN A 155 10.23 -6.63 -24.40
N ASP A 156 11.00 -6.63 -25.48
CA ASP A 156 11.68 -5.47 -26.08
C ASP A 156 10.63 -4.52 -26.71
N ILE A 157 9.74 -3.97 -25.88
CA ILE A 157 8.75 -2.98 -26.30
C ILE A 157 9.33 -1.61 -25.98
N GLU A 158 9.31 -0.72 -26.97
CA GLU A 158 9.66 0.68 -26.76
C GLU A 158 8.68 1.30 -25.76
N ARG A 159 9.21 1.84 -24.66
CA ARG A 159 8.47 2.39 -23.53
C ARG A 159 8.56 3.88 -23.55
N ASN A 160 7.46 4.55 -23.82
CA ASN A 160 7.44 6.00 -23.98
C ASN A 160 6.50 6.70 -22.98
N ASP A 161 5.57 5.96 -22.39
CA ASP A 161 4.49 6.52 -21.58
C ASP A 161 4.83 6.53 -20.07
N TYR A 162 4.07 7.33 -19.34
CA TYR A 162 4.08 7.38 -17.89
C TYR A 162 2.77 6.82 -17.33
N VAL A 163 2.83 6.22 -16.16
CA VAL A 163 1.66 5.61 -15.53
C VAL A 163 1.55 5.97 -14.07
N TYR A 164 0.32 6.07 -13.58
CA TYR A 164 0.01 6.09 -12.15
C TYR A 164 -1.26 5.27 -11.88
N ILE A 165 -1.08 4.11 -11.27
CA ILE A 165 -2.15 3.18 -10.93
C ILE A 165 -2.57 3.42 -9.48
N ALA A 166 -3.67 4.10 -9.28
CA ALA A 166 -4.22 4.34 -7.95
C ALA A 166 -5.69 4.78 -8.02
N ASN A 167 -6.50 4.29 -7.08
CA ASN A 167 -7.83 4.83 -6.82
C ASN A 167 -7.71 6.24 -6.23
N TYR A 168 -8.73 7.06 -6.47
CA TYR A 168 -8.77 8.40 -5.91
C TYR A 168 -8.83 8.39 -4.38
N THR A 169 -7.87 9.04 -3.78
CA THR A 169 -7.94 9.56 -2.40
C THR A 169 -7.15 10.88 -2.37
N PRO A 170 -7.46 11.80 -1.44
CA PRO A 170 -6.71 13.07 -1.34
C PRO A 170 -5.20 12.88 -1.16
N SER A 171 -4.76 11.78 -0.51
CA SER A 171 -3.35 11.46 -0.30
C SER A 171 -2.61 11.03 -1.57
N LYS A 172 -3.33 10.61 -2.62
CA LYS A 172 -2.76 10.14 -3.89
C LYS A 172 -2.42 11.27 -4.89
N GLN A 173 -2.79 12.51 -4.59
CA GLN A 173 -2.34 13.72 -5.28
C GLN A 173 -2.54 13.75 -6.81
N HIS A 174 -3.63 13.19 -7.35
CA HIS A 174 -3.89 13.16 -8.79
C HIS A 174 -3.94 14.55 -9.44
N LEU A 175 -4.52 15.55 -8.73
CA LEU A 175 -4.54 16.92 -9.22
C LEU A 175 -3.12 17.50 -9.40
N PHE A 176 -2.18 17.11 -8.54
CA PHE A 176 -0.79 17.51 -8.64
C PHE A 176 -0.16 16.99 -9.95
N LEU A 177 -0.45 15.73 -10.32
CA LEU A 177 -0.01 15.15 -11.60
C LEU A 177 -0.62 15.89 -12.81
N VAL A 178 -1.93 16.14 -12.79
CA VAL A 178 -2.60 16.86 -13.90
C VAL A 178 -1.96 18.23 -14.14
N LYS A 179 -1.68 18.97 -13.07
CA LYS A 179 -1.00 20.27 -13.15
C LYS A 179 0.42 20.14 -13.70
N ALA A 180 1.16 19.12 -13.30
CA ALA A 180 2.52 18.88 -13.81
C ALA A 180 2.51 18.56 -15.32
N TRP A 181 1.57 17.71 -15.78
CA TRP A 181 1.44 17.37 -17.21
C TRP A 181 1.04 18.57 -18.08
N ARG A 182 0.15 19.42 -17.57
CA ARG A 182 -0.17 20.70 -18.27
C ARG A 182 1.07 21.57 -18.43
N LYS A 183 1.89 21.69 -17.36
CA LYS A 183 3.11 22.50 -17.42
C LYS A 183 4.17 21.87 -18.33
N LEU A 184 4.35 20.56 -18.31
CA LEU A 184 5.25 19.82 -19.24
C LEU A 184 4.84 20.10 -20.70
N TYR A 185 3.55 20.03 -21.00
CA TYR A 185 3.06 20.31 -22.35
C TYR A 185 3.33 21.75 -22.78
N GLN A 186 3.13 22.74 -21.90
CA GLN A 186 3.47 24.15 -22.16
C GLN A 186 4.96 24.38 -22.42
N LEU A 187 5.83 23.53 -21.84
CA LEU A 187 7.28 23.55 -22.07
C LEU A 187 7.71 22.73 -23.31
N GLY A 188 6.75 22.20 -24.08
CA GLY A 188 7.01 21.43 -25.32
C GLY A 188 7.19 19.93 -25.12
N TYR A 189 7.04 19.39 -23.91
CA TYR A 189 7.11 17.96 -23.63
C TYR A 189 5.73 17.33 -23.83
N ASN A 190 5.54 16.60 -24.91
CA ASN A 190 4.28 15.94 -25.26
C ASN A 190 4.23 14.49 -24.76
N LEU A 191 4.22 14.32 -23.43
CA LEU A 191 4.28 13.04 -22.74
C LEU A 191 2.89 12.49 -22.42
N THR A 192 2.69 11.17 -22.54
CA THR A 192 1.42 10.52 -22.20
C THR A 192 1.42 10.07 -20.72
N LEU A 193 0.34 10.42 -20.00
CA LEU A 193 0.08 9.94 -18.65
C LEU A 193 -1.13 9.02 -18.63
N HIS A 194 -0.95 7.78 -18.20
CA HIS A 194 -2.02 6.82 -17.96
C HIS A 194 -2.45 6.84 -16.49
N LEU A 195 -3.76 6.94 -16.26
CA LEU A 195 -4.42 6.93 -14.95
C LEU A 195 -5.47 5.82 -14.89
N THR A 196 -5.79 5.35 -13.68
CA THR A 196 -6.87 4.38 -13.44
C THR A 196 -7.86 4.91 -12.39
N LEU A 197 -8.36 6.11 -12.65
CA LEU A 197 -9.25 6.81 -11.73
C LEU A 197 -10.70 6.36 -11.88
N SER A 198 -11.30 5.99 -10.75
CA SER A 198 -12.75 5.79 -10.61
C SER A 198 -13.24 6.52 -9.35
N ASN A 199 -14.51 6.95 -9.34
CA ASN A 199 -15.16 7.57 -8.19
C ASN A 199 -14.38 8.77 -7.61
N TYR A 200 -14.00 9.72 -8.45
CA TYR A 200 -13.28 10.94 -8.08
C TYR A 200 -14.19 12.17 -8.17
N PRO A 201 -13.87 13.29 -7.48
CA PRO A 201 -14.72 14.46 -7.43
C PRO A 201 -14.75 15.21 -8.77
N ALA A 202 -15.89 15.85 -9.07
CA ALA A 202 -16.08 16.64 -10.28
C ALA A 202 -15.02 17.74 -10.49
N SER A 203 -14.44 18.26 -9.41
CA SER A 203 -13.34 19.24 -9.51
C SER A 203 -12.10 18.67 -10.18
N LEU A 204 -11.74 17.40 -9.90
CA LEU A 204 -10.63 16.73 -10.58
C LEU A 204 -11.00 16.35 -12.01
N GLU A 205 -12.24 15.94 -12.26
CA GLU A 205 -12.75 15.65 -13.61
C GLU A 205 -12.63 16.88 -14.50
N ASN A 206 -13.08 18.03 -14.03
CA ASN A 206 -12.98 19.28 -14.77
C ASN A 206 -11.54 19.64 -15.14
N GLU A 207 -10.59 19.44 -14.24
CA GLU A 207 -9.16 19.69 -14.50
C GLU A 207 -8.59 18.71 -15.56
N ILE A 208 -8.97 17.44 -15.51
CA ILE A 208 -8.56 16.45 -16.52
C ILE A 208 -9.15 16.82 -17.89
N VAL A 209 -10.45 17.10 -17.95
CA VAL A 209 -11.14 17.49 -19.20
C VAL A 209 -10.53 18.78 -19.77
N GLN A 210 -10.23 19.76 -18.91
CA GLN A 210 -9.59 21.00 -19.35
C GLN A 210 -8.18 20.74 -19.92
N ALA A 211 -7.38 19.92 -19.24
CA ALA A 211 -6.06 19.53 -19.74
C ALA A 211 -6.15 18.82 -21.12
N MET A 212 -7.13 17.92 -21.30
CA MET A 212 -7.35 17.25 -22.58
C MET A 212 -7.79 18.23 -23.70
N LYS A 213 -8.62 19.23 -23.38
CA LYS A 213 -8.95 20.32 -24.34
C LYS A 213 -7.72 21.11 -24.75
N GLU A 214 -6.76 21.28 -23.87
CA GLU A 214 -5.46 21.92 -24.13
C GLU A 214 -4.48 20.97 -24.88
N ARG A 215 -4.94 19.78 -25.30
CA ARG A 215 -4.16 18.73 -26.01
C ARG A 215 -3.10 18.03 -25.15
N VAL A 216 -3.19 18.14 -23.83
CA VAL A 216 -2.34 17.38 -22.92
C VAL A 216 -2.75 15.90 -22.97
N LYS A 217 -1.79 14.99 -23.16
CA LYS A 217 -2.06 13.56 -23.30
C LYS A 217 -2.26 12.91 -21.93
N ILE A 218 -3.48 12.96 -21.41
CA ILE A 218 -3.90 12.22 -20.22
C ILE A 218 -4.94 11.19 -20.65
N VAL A 219 -4.68 9.91 -20.33
CA VAL A 219 -5.58 8.79 -20.63
C VAL A 219 -6.06 8.17 -19.32
N ASN A 220 -7.32 8.39 -18.97
CA ASN A 220 -7.91 7.73 -17.82
C ASN A 220 -8.63 6.45 -18.25
N HIS A 221 -8.16 5.30 -17.77
CA HIS A 221 -8.72 3.98 -18.07
C HIS A 221 -9.88 3.58 -17.15
N GLY A 222 -10.16 4.37 -16.10
CA GLY A 222 -11.15 4.02 -15.10
C GLY A 222 -10.73 2.79 -14.26
N ASN A 223 -11.72 2.04 -13.78
CA ASN A 223 -11.48 0.78 -13.09
C ASN A 223 -11.24 -0.34 -14.11
N ILE A 224 -10.02 -0.86 -14.16
CA ILE A 224 -9.60 -1.93 -15.07
C ILE A 224 -9.14 -3.16 -14.29
N ASP A 225 -9.19 -4.32 -14.95
CA ASP A 225 -8.69 -5.58 -14.43
C ASP A 225 -7.15 -5.58 -14.30
N LYS A 226 -6.65 -6.56 -13.54
CA LYS A 226 -5.21 -6.68 -13.26
C LYS A 226 -4.38 -6.87 -14.53
N ASP A 227 -4.84 -7.63 -15.50
CA ASP A 227 -4.10 -7.90 -16.74
C ASP A 227 -3.88 -6.62 -17.54
N LYS A 228 -4.88 -5.73 -17.59
CA LYS A 228 -4.75 -4.42 -18.21
C LYS A 228 -3.80 -3.51 -17.43
N VAL A 229 -3.83 -3.55 -16.10
CA VAL A 229 -2.84 -2.84 -15.26
C VAL A 229 -1.43 -3.30 -15.60
N LEU A 230 -1.18 -4.61 -15.66
CA LEU A 230 0.11 -5.17 -16.01
C LEU A 230 0.55 -4.80 -17.43
N SER A 231 -0.41 -4.73 -18.37
CA SER A 231 -0.14 -4.25 -19.72
C SER A 231 0.27 -2.77 -19.75
N LEU A 232 -0.31 -1.93 -18.90
CA LEU A 232 0.10 -0.52 -18.77
C LEU A 232 1.53 -0.41 -18.23
N TYR A 233 1.90 -1.17 -17.20
CA TYR A 233 3.27 -1.18 -16.70
C TYR A 233 4.28 -1.62 -17.81
N ARG A 234 3.96 -2.64 -18.60
CA ARG A 234 4.86 -3.09 -19.71
C ARG A 234 5.12 -2.02 -20.75
N LYS A 235 4.15 -1.15 -21.02
CA LYS A 235 4.25 -0.06 -22.03
C LYS A 235 4.83 1.23 -21.47
N SER A 236 4.86 1.38 -20.16
CA SER A 236 5.31 2.59 -19.51
C SER A 236 6.80 2.53 -19.18
N LYS A 237 7.51 3.62 -19.40
CA LYS A 237 8.92 3.76 -19.01
C LYS A 237 9.07 4.05 -17.53
N ALA A 238 8.13 4.79 -16.94
CA ALA A 238 8.17 5.12 -15.53
C ALA A 238 6.77 5.22 -14.91
N ILE A 239 6.70 4.83 -13.62
CA ILE A 239 5.60 5.21 -12.75
C ILE A 239 5.92 6.56 -12.09
N VAL A 240 4.96 7.49 -12.10
CA VAL A 240 5.06 8.70 -11.30
C VAL A 240 4.15 8.56 -10.11
N TYR A 241 4.73 8.56 -8.91
CA TYR A 241 4.04 8.13 -7.70
C TYR A 241 3.96 9.25 -6.65
N PRO A 242 3.02 10.22 -6.75
CA PRO A 242 2.99 11.42 -5.91
C PRO A 242 2.26 11.22 -4.57
N SER A 243 2.13 9.99 -4.09
CA SER A 243 1.48 9.71 -2.82
C SER A 243 2.21 10.37 -1.65
N VAL A 244 1.48 10.93 -0.70
CA VAL A 244 2.09 11.59 0.48
C VAL A 244 2.57 10.57 1.51
N ASN A 245 2.06 9.34 1.48
CA ASN A 245 2.41 8.30 2.47
C ASN A 245 1.96 6.92 2.02
N GLU A 246 2.80 5.90 2.25
CA GLU A 246 2.49 4.49 1.94
C GLU A 246 3.08 3.56 3.01
N SER A 247 2.40 2.45 3.24
CA SER A 247 2.91 1.40 4.13
C SER A 247 3.89 0.47 3.41
N LEU A 248 3.52 -0.02 2.22
CA LEU A 248 4.33 -0.92 1.40
C LEU A 248 4.64 -0.32 0.02
N GLY A 249 3.70 0.45 -0.56
CA GLY A 249 3.86 0.95 -1.92
C GLY A 249 3.79 -0.15 -2.98
N LEU A 250 2.78 -1.05 -2.90
CA LEU A 250 2.64 -2.20 -3.79
C LEU A 250 2.71 -1.82 -5.28
N GLY A 251 2.10 -0.69 -5.67
CA GLY A 251 2.18 -0.20 -7.05
C GLY A 251 3.59 0.15 -7.52
N ILE A 252 4.49 0.55 -6.61
CA ILE A 252 5.91 0.78 -6.90
C ILE A 252 6.60 -0.56 -7.18
N ILE A 253 6.35 -1.55 -6.34
CA ILE A 253 6.93 -2.89 -6.47
C ILE A 253 6.44 -3.55 -7.76
N GLU A 254 5.14 -3.46 -8.06
CA GLU A 254 4.57 -3.95 -9.32
C GLU A 254 5.23 -3.27 -10.52
N ALA A 255 5.28 -1.95 -10.57
CA ALA A 255 5.87 -1.20 -11.67
C ALA A 255 7.34 -1.61 -11.93
N LEU A 256 8.15 -1.69 -10.86
CA LEU A 256 9.55 -2.13 -10.95
C LEU A 256 9.67 -3.58 -11.47
N SER A 257 8.79 -4.48 -11.03
CA SER A 257 8.79 -5.89 -11.48
C SER A 257 8.45 -6.03 -12.96
N TYR A 258 7.80 -5.04 -13.56
CA TYR A 258 7.52 -4.94 -14.98
C TYR A 258 8.48 -4.01 -15.73
N GLY A 259 9.55 -3.56 -15.08
CA GLY A 259 10.64 -2.78 -15.68
C GLY A 259 10.33 -1.30 -15.88
N CYS A 260 9.34 -0.74 -15.17
CA CYS A 260 9.19 0.71 -15.08
C CYS A 260 10.22 1.29 -14.10
N ASP A 261 10.74 2.46 -14.41
CA ASP A 261 11.43 3.28 -13.42
C ASP A 261 10.45 3.94 -12.46
N VAL A 262 10.94 4.47 -11.35
CA VAL A 262 10.14 5.16 -10.33
C VAL A 262 10.57 6.62 -10.25
N ILE A 263 9.61 7.51 -10.44
CA ILE A 263 9.72 8.94 -10.12
C ILE A 263 8.81 9.20 -8.94
N GLY A 264 9.36 9.44 -7.77
CA GLY A 264 8.61 9.53 -6.50
C GLY A 264 8.97 10.76 -5.69
N PRO A 265 8.16 11.12 -4.67
CA PRO A 265 8.52 12.22 -3.78
C PRO A 265 9.73 11.85 -2.93
N ASP A 266 10.55 12.83 -2.59
CA ASP A 266 11.67 12.66 -1.65
C ASP A 266 11.15 12.48 -0.22
N LEU A 267 10.57 11.30 0.03
CA LEU A 267 9.97 10.93 1.31
C LEU A 267 10.50 9.57 1.80
N PRO A 268 10.59 9.35 3.13
CA PRO A 268 11.17 8.14 3.70
C PRO A 268 10.53 6.83 3.19
N TYR A 269 9.24 6.82 2.84
CA TYR A 269 8.57 5.62 2.37
C TYR A 269 9.08 5.17 1.00
N ILE A 270 9.41 6.10 0.07
CA ILE A 270 10.00 5.76 -1.24
C ILE A 270 11.33 5.06 -1.03
N HIS A 271 12.22 5.69 -0.25
CA HIS A 271 13.57 5.19 0.00
C HIS A 271 13.59 3.90 0.83
N SER A 272 12.50 3.57 1.52
CA SER A 272 12.36 2.28 2.21
C SER A 272 11.95 1.13 1.29
N VAL A 273 11.48 1.42 0.07
CA VAL A 273 10.98 0.44 -0.91
C VAL A 273 11.92 0.31 -2.10
N CYS A 274 12.44 1.42 -2.61
CA CYS A 274 13.31 1.43 -3.79
C CYS A 274 14.34 2.58 -3.75
N VAL A 275 15.35 2.47 -4.60
CA VAL A 275 16.13 3.61 -5.06
C VAL A 275 15.41 4.13 -6.30
N PRO A 276 14.75 5.31 -6.25
CA PRO A 276 14.03 5.86 -7.40
C PRO A 276 15.00 6.43 -8.44
N SER A 277 14.61 6.48 -9.70
CA SER A 277 15.39 7.12 -10.77
C SER A 277 15.39 8.64 -10.66
N ALA A 278 14.32 9.22 -10.11
CA ALA A 278 14.25 10.65 -9.81
C ALA A 278 13.33 10.90 -8.62
N THR A 279 13.62 11.97 -7.88
CA THR A 279 12.78 12.43 -6.76
C THR A 279 12.30 13.85 -6.97
N PHE A 280 11.20 14.21 -6.31
CA PHE A 280 10.62 15.56 -6.33
C PHE A 280 10.02 15.95 -4.98
N SER A 281 9.83 17.25 -4.75
CA SER A 281 9.07 17.76 -3.59
C SER A 281 7.58 17.80 -3.92
N LEU A 282 6.73 17.34 -3.01
CA LEU A 282 5.26 17.48 -3.11
C LEU A 282 4.76 18.93 -2.89
N ASP A 283 5.63 19.81 -2.43
CA ASP A 283 5.29 21.22 -2.19
C ASP A 283 5.32 22.05 -3.49
N SER A 284 5.94 21.53 -4.56
CA SER A 284 6.11 22.26 -5.82
C SER A 284 5.83 21.37 -7.03
N VAL A 285 4.87 21.79 -7.85
CA VAL A 285 4.63 21.17 -9.17
C VAL A 285 5.87 21.29 -10.06
N ASP A 286 6.62 22.38 -9.93
CA ASP A 286 7.84 22.62 -10.70
C ASP A 286 8.93 21.60 -10.38
N SER A 287 9.04 21.20 -9.12
CA SER A 287 9.97 20.15 -8.73
C SER A 287 9.69 18.83 -9.45
N LEU A 288 8.41 18.43 -9.61
CA LEU A 288 8.06 17.24 -10.40
C LEU A 288 8.36 17.44 -11.89
N VAL A 289 8.04 18.62 -12.44
CA VAL A 289 8.33 18.94 -13.84
C VAL A 289 9.82 18.85 -14.14
N GLU A 290 10.66 19.44 -13.29
CA GLU A 290 12.12 19.39 -13.42
C GLU A 290 12.68 17.96 -13.30
N SER A 291 12.13 17.16 -12.37
CA SER A 291 12.51 15.76 -12.21
C SER A 291 12.17 14.93 -13.46
N ILE A 292 11.00 15.15 -14.07
CA ILE A 292 10.61 14.47 -15.32
C ILE A 292 11.52 14.93 -16.47
N ILE A 293 11.80 16.21 -16.60
CA ILE A 293 12.68 16.75 -17.66
C ILE A 293 14.10 16.17 -17.52
N THR A 294 14.60 16.07 -16.30
CA THR A 294 15.92 15.47 -16.04
C THR A 294 15.94 14.00 -16.41
N TYR A 295 14.89 13.25 -16.05
CA TYR A 295 14.73 11.86 -16.42
C TYR A 295 14.65 11.67 -17.94
N GLU A 296 13.90 12.52 -18.67
CA GLU A 296 13.81 12.50 -20.14
C GLU A 296 15.16 12.69 -20.84
N LYS A 297 16.04 13.48 -20.25
CA LYS A 297 17.39 13.69 -20.76
C LYS A 297 18.35 12.52 -20.51
N LYS A 298 17.83 11.39 -19.99
CA LYS A 298 18.61 10.19 -19.62
C LYS A 298 19.77 10.47 -18.65
N GLN A 299 19.58 11.40 -17.73
CA GLN A 299 20.56 11.79 -16.71
C GLN A 299 20.36 11.01 -15.39
N SER A 300 19.47 10.02 -15.36
CA SER A 300 19.12 9.24 -14.18
C SER A 300 19.51 7.78 -14.33
N GLU A 301 19.92 7.14 -13.23
CA GLU A 301 20.07 5.68 -13.17
C GLU A 301 18.69 5.01 -13.10
N HIS A 302 18.63 3.74 -13.52
CA HIS A 302 17.43 2.93 -13.36
C HIS A 302 17.11 2.68 -11.89
N SER A 303 15.83 2.65 -11.60
CA SER A 303 15.35 2.38 -10.24
C SER A 303 15.68 0.94 -9.79
N LYS A 304 15.94 0.77 -8.49
CA LYS A 304 16.27 -0.54 -7.89
C LYS A 304 15.35 -0.84 -6.72
N LEU A 305 14.76 -2.03 -6.69
CA LEU A 305 13.95 -2.51 -5.57
C LEU A 305 14.88 -2.84 -4.36
N LEU A 306 14.47 -2.43 -3.16
CA LEU A 306 15.22 -2.64 -1.91
C LEU A 306 14.56 -3.68 -0.98
N ILE A 307 13.31 -4.04 -1.23
CA ILE A 307 12.56 -4.98 -0.40
C ILE A 307 12.25 -6.26 -1.18
N TYR A 308 12.20 -7.37 -0.45
CA TYR A 308 11.92 -8.70 -1.02
C TYR A 308 10.71 -9.31 -0.31
N ASP A 309 10.01 -10.20 -1.00
CA ASP A 309 8.95 -10.99 -0.39
C ASP A 309 9.52 -11.94 0.68
N THR A 310 9.03 -11.81 1.90
CA THR A 310 9.46 -12.60 3.07
C THR A 310 8.30 -13.41 3.66
N ILE A 311 7.34 -13.81 2.83
CA ILE A 311 6.17 -14.57 3.29
C ILE A 311 6.59 -15.89 3.96
N ASN A 312 7.59 -16.59 3.42
CA ASN A 312 8.06 -17.87 3.96
C ASN A 312 8.67 -17.71 5.35
N GLU A 313 9.41 -16.62 5.58
CA GLU A 313 9.99 -16.31 6.89
C GLU A 313 8.90 -15.94 7.90
N LEU A 314 7.88 -15.18 7.47
CA LEU A 314 6.73 -14.87 8.30
C LEU A 314 5.97 -16.15 8.67
N VAL A 315 5.65 -17.00 7.70
CA VAL A 315 4.93 -18.25 7.91
C VAL A 315 5.71 -19.16 8.86
N LYS A 316 7.03 -19.34 8.67
CA LYS A 316 7.90 -20.10 9.58
C LYS A 316 7.92 -19.50 11.00
N ARG A 317 7.80 -18.19 11.14
CA ARG A 317 7.71 -17.52 12.45
C ARG A 317 6.39 -17.82 13.15
N LEU A 318 5.33 -18.02 12.39
CA LEU A 318 3.97 -18.31 12.88
C LEU A 318 3.75 -19.81 13.18
N GLN A 319 4.52 -20.72 12.64
CA GLN A 319 4.61 -22.12 13.05
C GLN A 319 5.23 -22.23 14.45
#